data_4cab4f56629bf08258d0e41f0de6da6f
#
_entry.id   4cab4f56629bf08258d0e41f0de6da6f
#
_cell.length_a   1.000
_cell.length_b   1.000
_cell.length_c   1.000
_cell.angle_alpha   90.00
_cell.angle_beta   90.00
_cell.angle_gamma   90.00
#
_symmetry.space_group_name_H-M   'P 1'
#
loop_
_entity.id
_entity.type
_entity.pdbx_description
1 polymer ?
#
loop_
_entity_poly.entity_id
_entity_poly.type
_entity_poly.pdbx_seq_one_letter_code
_entity_poly.pdbx_strand_id
1 'polypeptide(L)'
;MKPSIGVECQHCSHESQLEVDKEIKSIQCSSCKATWQINRDRIFKKCPICGCPYFYGQKDFNKVLGLAIMLIGICLAPFTYCLSLPVLSFFDWLLYQRVPNMVVCYDCRSEFRGFDVPADMEGFKHFLAEKFEKENK
;
A
#
# COMPACT_ATOMS: atom_id res chain seq x y z
N MET A 1 -5.99 10.91 -9.03
CA MET A 1 -5.65 10.62 -7.62
C MET A 1 -4.35 11.33 -7.29
N LYS A 2 -4.30 12.07 -6.21
CA LYS A 2 -3.04 12.72 -5.81
C LYS A 2 -2.09 11.66 -5.24
N PRO A 3 -0.81 11.67 -5.61
CA PRO A 3 0.16 10.75 -5.04
C PRO A 3 0.31 11.04 -3.55
N SER A 4 0.36 9.99 -2.75
CA SER A 4 0.55 10.06 -1.31
C SER A 4 1.56 9.03 -0.83
N ILE A 5 2.27 9.35 0.23
CA ILE A 5 3.22 8.46 0.87
C ILE A 5 2.77 8.24 2.31
N GLY A 6 2.48 7.00 2.65
CA GLY A 6 2.25 6.55 4.01
C GLY A 6 3.59 6.21 4.66
N VAL A 7 3.93 6.88 5.75
CA VAL A 7 5.21 6.71 6.45
C VAL A 7 4.94 6.44 7.92
N GLU A 8 5.53 5.38 8.44
CA GLU A 8 5.73 5.21 9.89
C GLU A 8 7.11 5.82 10.24
N CYS A 9 7.09 6.88 11.04
CA CYS A 9 8.30 7.59 11.39
C CYS A 9 9.19 6.75 12.30
N GLN A 10 10.43 6.51 11.91
CA GLN A 10 11.39 5.74 12.70
C GLN A 10 11.83 6.46 13.99
N HIS A 11 11.59 7.78 14.10
CA HIS A 11 11.97 8.56 15.28
C HIS A 11 10.86 8.64 16.34
N CYS A 12 9.59 8.66 15.93
CA CYS A 12 8.47 8.85 16.86
C CYS A 12 7.35 7.81 16.70
N SER A 13 7.53 6.83 15.82
CA SER A 13 6.55 5.76 15.50
C SER A 13 5.15 6.30 15.13
N HIS A 14 5.08 7.56 14.69
CA HIS A 14 3.83 8.17 14.25
C HIS A 14 3.57 7.82 12.79
N GLU A 15 2.41 7.24 12.51
CA GLU A 15 1.95 7.00 11.15
C GLU A 15 1.37 8.30 10.57
N SER A 16 1.88 8.71 9.43
CA SER A 16 1.37 9.87 8.70
C SER A 16 1.22 9.57 7.21
N GLN A 17 0.10 10.01 6.65
CA GLN A 17 -0.11 10.02 5.21
C GLN A 17 0.19 11.43 4.71
N LEU A 18 1.20 11.53 3.87
CA LEU A 18 1.68 12.79 3.34
C LEU A 18 1.34 12.87 1.86
N GLU A 19 0.53 13.86 1.47
CA GLU A 19 0.26 14.13 0.07
C GLU A 19 1.51 14.74 -0.58
N VAL A 20 1.90 14.19 -1.72
CA VAL A 20 3.07 14.65 -2.47
C VAL A 20 2.61 15.31 -3.75
N ASP A 21 2.65 16.63 -3.79
CA ASP A 21 2.39 17.36 -5.03
C ASP A 21 3.58 17.25 -5.99
N LYS A 22 3.35 17.58 -7.27
CA LYS A 22 4.37 17.42 -8.34
C LYS A 22 5.64 18.25 -8.08
N GLU A 23 5.55 19.32 -7.31
CA GLU A 23 6.65 20.23 -7.00
C GLU A 23 7.33 19.97 -5.65
N ILE A 24 6.77 19.11 -4.81
CA ILE A 24 7.33 18.86 -3.46
C ILE A 24 8.56 17.95 -3.57
N LYS A 25 9.71 18.48 -3.17
CA LYS A 25 10.99 17.77 -3.11
C LYS A 25 11.30 17.18 -1.73
N SER A 26 10.55 17.56 -0.71
CA SER A 26 10.75 17.08 0.66
C SER A 26 9.43 16.92 1.40
N ILE A 27 9.34 15.90 2.24
CA ILE A 27 8.23 15.66 3.16
C ILE A 27 8.72 15.73 4.59
N GLN A 28 7.84 16.12 5.50
CA GLN A 28 8.15 16.24 6.93
C GLN A 28 7.16 15.42 7.75
N CYS A 29 7.66 14.77 8.81
CA CYS A 29 6.80 14.14 9.79
C CYS A 29 5.96 15.19 10.52
N SER A 30 4.65 14.95 10.64
CA SER A 30 3.74 15.86 11.33
C SER A 30 4.03 16.00 12.83
N SER A 31 4.63 14.98 13.45
CA SER A 31 4.91 14.93 14.88
C SER A 31 6.31 15.45 15.24
N CYS A 32 7.37 14.81 14.75
CA CYS A 32 8.75 15.14 15.13
C CYS A 32 9.48 16.04 14.13
N LYS A 33 8.82 16.42 13.01
CA LYS A 33 9.36 17.27 11.93
C LYS A 33 10.61 16.71 11.22
N ALA A 34 10.90 15.42 11.38
CA ALA A 34 11.93 14.75 10.58
C ALA A 34 11.62 14.95 9.09
N THR A 35 12.64 15.32 8.31
CA THR A 35 12.48 15.69 6.89
C THR A 35 13.15 14.65 6.02
N TRP A 36 12.44 14.18 4.98
CA TRP A 36 12.96 13.28 3.96
C TRP A 36 12.92 13.95 2.59
N GLN A 37 13.99 13.83 1.83
CA GLN A 37 14.04 14.33 0.47
C GLN A 37 13.52 13.28 -0.51
N ILE A 38 12.59 13.68 -1.38
CA ILE A 38 11.99 12.81 -2.38
C ILE A 38 12.53 13.19 -3.76
N ASN A 39 13.11 12.21 -4.43
CA ASN A 39 13.43 12.31 -5.84
C ASN A 39 12.51 11.34 -6.62
N ARG A 40 11.55 11.88 -7.37
CA ARG A 40 10.57 11.09 -8.13
C ARG A 40 11.19 10.13 -9.13
N ASP A 41 12.26 10.55 -9.79
CA ASP A 41 12.91 9.74 -10.82
C ASP A 41 13.62 8.50 -10.27
N ARG A 42 13.88 8.51 -8.95
CA ARG A 42 14.60 7.45 -8.26
C ARG A 42 13.85 6.84 -7.08
N ILE A 43 12.55 7.18 -6.91
CA ILE A 43 11.76 6.79 -5.74
C ILE A 43 11.69 5.27 -5.56
N PHE A 44 11.66 4.49 -6.66
CA PHE A 44 11.64 3.02 -6.66
C PHE A 44 13.01 2.37 -6.84
N LYS A 45 14.09 3.16 -6.98
CA LYS A 45 15.46 2.64 -6.99
C LYS A 45 16.02 2.57 -5.58
N LYS A 46 15.64 3.52 -4.73
CA LYS A 46 16.09 3.60 -3.35
C LYS A 46 15.04 4.33 -2.51
N CYS A 47 14.62 3.70 -1.42
CA CYS A 47 13.62 4.28 -0.54
C CYS A 47 14.10 5.62 0.03
N PRO A 48 13.35 6.71 -0.11
CA PRO A 48 13.74 8.02 0.41
C PRO A 48 13.78 8.07 1.94
N ILE A 49 13.19 7.10 2.62
CA ILE A 49 13.04 7.07 4.08
C ILE A 49 14.13 6.24 4.74
N CYS A 50 14.29 4.97 4.34
CA CYS A 50 15.28 4.05 4.91
C CYS A 50 16.47 3.75 3.99
N GLY A 51 16.39 4.12 2.70
CA GLY A 51 17.44 3.83 1.73
C GLY A 51 17.45 2.40 1.18
N CYS A 52 16.48 1.55 1.53
CA CYS A 52 16.35 0.19 1.03
C CYS A 52 16.03 0.17 -0.47
N PRO A 53 16.70 -0.69 -1.29
CA PRO A 53 16.44 -0.81 -2.72
C PRO A 53 15.31 -1.80 -3.05
N TYR A 54 14.74 -2.49 -2.06
CA TYR A 54 13.76 -3.54 -2.26
C TYR A 54 12.35 -3.06 -2.01
N PHE A 55 11.49 -3.24 -3.02
CA PHE A 55 10.09 -2.87 -3.00
C PHE A 55 9.24 -4.02 -3.54
N TYR A 56 7.97 -4.04 -3.19
CA TYR A 56 6.99 -4.93 -3.79
C TYR A 56 5.70 -4.18 -4.13
N GLY A 57 5.06 -4.61 -5.22
CA GLY A 57 3.77 -4.10 -5.64
C GLY A 57 2.63 -4.89 -5.01
N GLN A 58 1.62 -4.18 -4.51
CA GLN A 58 0.37 -4.79 -4.06
C GLN A 58 -0.82 -3.92 -4.48
N LYS A 59 -2.03 -4.50 -4.43
CA LYS A 59 -3.26 -3.76 -4.65
C LYS A 59 -3.63 -2.95 -3.41
N ASP A 60 -3.99 -1.67 -3.61
CA ASP A 60 -4.50 -0.79 -2.54
C ASP A 60 -5.96 -1.11 -2.22
N PHE A 61 -6.22 -2.34 -1.80
CA PHE A 61 -7.57 -2.82 -1.51
C PHE A 61 -7.94 -2.57 -0.05
N ASN A 62 -9.07 -1.89 0.17
CA ASN A 62 -9.58 -1.68 1.52
C ASN A 62 -10.15 -3.00 2.08
N LYS A 63 -9.41 -3.59 3.03
CA LYS A 63 -9.77 -4.86 3.67
C LYS A 63 -11.14 -4.81 4.35
N VAL A 64 -11.54 -3.65 4.88
CA VAL A 64 -12.84 -3.44 5.53
C VAL A 64 -13.97 -3.52 4.51
N LEU A 65 -13.78 -2.98 3.30
CA LEU A 65 -14.76 -3.07 2.23
C LEU A 65 -14.98 -4.52 1.78
N GLY A 66 -13.90 -5.28 1.58
CA GLY A 66 -13.97 -6.71 1.23
C GLY A 66 -14.69 -7.54 2.31
N LEU A 67 -14.37 -7.29 3.58
CA LEU A 67 -15.04 -7.95 4.70
C LEU A 67 -16.53 -7.60 4.76
N ALA A 68 -16.91 -6.34 4.53
CA ALA A 68 -18.30 -5.90 4.52
C ALA A 68 -19.10 -6.58 3.39
N ILE A 69 -18.54 -6.67 2.19
CA ILE A 69 -19.16 -7.36 1.04
C ILE A 69 -19.36 -8.84 1.37
N MET A 70 -18.38 -9.49 1.99
CA MET A 70 -18.47 -10.90 2.40
C MET A 70 -19.57 -11.11 3.44
N LEU A 71 -19.67 -10.26 4.47
CA LEU A 71 -20.70 -10.35 5.50
C LEU A 71 -22.12 -10.15 4.93
N ILE A 72 -22.28 -9.18 4.02
CA ILE A 72 -23.56 -8.96 3.31
C ILE A 72 -23.92 -10.21 2.50
N GLY A 73 -22.95 -10.83 1.81
CA GLY A 73 -23.16 -12.07 1.07
C GLY A 73 -23.64 -13.22 1.93
N ILE A 74 -23.05 -13.40 3.11
CA ILE A 74 -23.45 -14.44 4.07
C ILE A 74 -24.86 -14.18 4.59
N CYS A 75 -25.22 -12.95 4.93
CA CYS A 75 -26.56 -12.60 5.41
C CYS A 75 -27.65 -12.80 4.35
N LEU A 76 -27.33 -12.56 3.07
CA LEU A 76 -28.27 -12.72 1.96
C LEU A 76 -28.38 -14.17 1.46
N ALA A 77 -27.39 -15.02 1.75
CA ALA A 77 -27.34 -16.40 1.26
C ALA A 77 -28.62 -17.22 1.55
N PRO A 78 -29.21 -17.21 2.78
CA PRO A 78 -30.41 -17.97 3.07
C PRO A 78 -31.65 -17.49 2.31
N PHE A 79 -31.72 -16.19 1.95
CA PHE A 79 -32.85 -15.61 1.24
C PHE A 79 -32.79 -15.82 -0.27
N THR A 80 -31.59 -15.99 -0.82
CA THR A 80 -31.35 -16.06 -2.27
C THR A 80 -30.89 -17.46 -2.72
N TYR A 81 -31.05 -18.49 -1.89
CA TYR A 81 -30.59 -19.86 -2.18
C TYR A 81 -29.09 -19.89 -2.63
N CYS A 82 -28.26 -19.10 -1.96
CA CYS A 82 -26.85 -18.93 -2.26
C CYS A 82 -26.53 -18.28 -3.63
N LEU A 83 -27.51 -17.83 -4.40
CA LEU A 83 -27.28 -17.18 -5.69
C LEU A 83 -26.60 -15.81 -5.55
N SER A 84 -26.73 -15.17 -4.39
CA SER A 84 -26.05 -13.91 -4.07
C SER A 84 -24.51 -14.05 -4.04
N LEU A 85 -23.98 -15.20 -3.64
CA LEU A 85 -22.54 -15.41 -3.50
C LEU A 85 -21.77 -15.28 -4.84
N PRO A 86 -22.16 -15.96 -5.94
CA PRO A 86 -21.46 -15.76 -7.21
C PRO A 86 -21.64 -14.35 -7.77
N VAL A 87 -22.78 -13.71 -7.55
CA VAL A 87 -23.02 -12.32 -8.00
C VAL A 87 -22.10 -11.35 -7.25
N LEU A 88 -22.05 -11.44 -5.92
CA LEU A 88 -21.17 -10.60 -5.10
C LEU A 88 -19.70 -10.88 -5.38
N SER A 89 -19.31 -12.13 -5.59
CA SER A 89 -17.95 -12.51 -5.98
C SER A 89 -17.55 -11.88 -7.32
N PHE A 90 -18.48 -11.82 -8.28
CA PHE A 90 -18.24 -11.14 -9.56
C PHE A 90 -18.05 -9.64 -9.37
N PHE A 91 -18.86 -8.98 -8.52
CA PHE A 91 -18.68 -7.56 -8.20
C PHE A 91 -17.36 -7.30 -7.47
N ASP A 92 -17.00 -8.14 -6.51
CA ASP A 92 -15.72 -8.04 -5.79
C ASP A 92 -14.52 -8.18 -6.75
N TRP A 93 -14.58 -9.13 -7.68
CA TRP A 93 -13.57 -9.30 -8.73
C TRP A 93 -13.46 -8.06 -9.63
N LEU A 94 -14.62 -7.45 -10.01
CA LEU A 94 -14.64 -6.24 -10.83
C LEU A 94 -14.04 -5.04 -10.08
N LEU A 95 -14.35 -4.88 -8.80
CA LEU A 95 -13.77 -3.88 -7.93
C LEU A 95 -12.26 -4.09 -7.79
N TYR A 96 -11.81 -5.32 -7.58
CA TYR A 96 -10.40 -5.66 -7.48
C TYR A 96 -9.61 -5.28 -8.75
N GLN A 97 -10.19 -5.42 -9.93
CA GLN A 97 -9.55 -4.98 -11.17
C GLN A 97 -9.39 -3.45 -11.26
N ARG A 98 -10.32 -2.71 -10.67
CA ARG A 98 -10.32 -1.23 -10.67
C ARG A 98 -9.41 -0.60 -9.62
N VAL A 99 -9.02 -1.36 -8.60
CA VAL A 99 -8.17 -0.86 -7.53
C VAL A 99 -6.76 -0.57 -8.04
N PRO A 100 -6.22 0.63 -7.77
CA PRO A 100 -4.86 0.98 -8.17
C PRO A 100 -3.82 0.12 -7.46
N ASN A 101 -2.66 0.00 -8.07
CA ASN A 101 -1.51 -0.63 -7.43
C ASN A 101 -0.81 0.39 -6.52
N MET A 102 -0.31 -0.08 -5.39
CA MET A 102 0.61 0.66 -4.53
C MET A 102 1.92 -0.10 -4.38
N VAL A 103 2.98 0.61 -4.04
CA VAL A 103 4.31 0.05 -3.81
C VAL A 103 4.66 0.19 -2.34
N VAL A 104 5.22 -0.85 -1.76
CA VAL A 104 5.61 -0.89 -0.35
C VAL A 104 7.09 -1.25 -0.23
N CYS A 105 7.80 -0.55 0.64
CA CYS A 105 9.18 -0.87 0.97
C CYS A 105 9.24 -2.07 1.94
N TYR A 106 10.17 -3.01 1.71
CA TYR A 106 10.34 -4.18 2.58
C TYR A 106 10.87 -3.86 3.97
N ASP A 107 11.68 -2.81 4.10
CA ASP A 107 12.33 -2.44 5.35
C ASP A 107 11.45 -1.54 6.22
N CYS A 108 11.18 -0.31 5.80
CA CYS A 108 10.43 0.66 6.59
C CYS A 108 8.90 0.57 6.43
N ARG A 109 8.38 -0.33 5.60
CA ARG A 109 6.94 -0.52 5.30
C ARG A 109 6.23 0.73 4.79
N SER A 110 6.97 1.73 4.33
CA SER A 110 6.38 2.92 3.74
C SER A 110 5.60 2.60 2.47
N GLU A 111 4.41 3.15 2.36
CA GLU A 111 3.46 2.91 1.29
C GLU A 111 3.47 4.06 0.29
N PHE A 112 3.66 3.75 -0.99
CA PHE A 112 3.69 4.74 -2.08
C PHE A 112 2.45 4.54 -2.94
N ARG A 113 1.49 5.46 -2.84
CA ARG A 113 0.20 5.42 -3.55
C ARG A 113 0.13 6.49 -4.63
N GLY A 114 -0.48 6.17 -5.77
CA GLY A 114 -0.68 7.12 -6.87
C GLY A 114 0.59 7.47 -7.65
N PHE A 115 1.65 6.69 -7.51
CA PHE A 115 2.84 6.77 -8.34
C PHE A 115 2.76 5.78 -9.50
N ASP A 116 3.43 6.10 -10.62
CA ASP A 116 3.54 5.17 -11.74
C ASP A 116 4.43 3.98 -11.33
N VAL A 117 3.78 2.83 -11.14
CA VAL A 117 4.47 1.59 -10.76
C VAL A 117 5.16 1.00 -11.97
N PRO A 118 6.49 0.75 -11.93
CA PRO A 118 7.18 0.07 -13.01
C PRO A 118 6.54 -1.29 -13.33
N ALA A 119 6.43 -1.64 -14.61
CA ALA A 119 5.81 -2.89 -15.05
C ALA A 119 6.59 -4.15 -14.61
N ASP A 120 7.86 -4.00 -14.28
CA ASP A 120 8.77 -5.03 -13.80
C ASP A 120 8.75 -5.18 -12.27
N MET A 121 7.90 -4.41 -11.56
CA MET A 121 7.78 -4.51 -10.11
C MET A 121 7.21 -5.88 -9.71
N GLU A 122 8.01 -6.65 -8.99
CA GLU A 122 7.61 -7.95 -8.50
C GLU A 122 6.60 -7.84 -7.34
N GLY A 123 5.75 -8.87 -7.20
CA GLY A 123 4.87 -9.01 -6.05
C GLY A 123 5.64 -9.39 -4.76
N PHE A 124 4.91 -9.45 -3.65
CA PHE A 124 5.48 -9.79 -2.35
C PHE A 124 6.19 -11.16 -2.34
N LYS A 125 7.44 -11.19 -1.89
CA LYS A 125 8.25 -12.39 -1.71
C LYS A 125 8.53 -12.64 -0.23
N HIS A 126 8.01 -13.73 0.32
CA HIS A 126 8.19 -14.11 1.73
C HIS A 126 9.67 -14.19 2.15
N PHE A 127 10.53 -14.72 1.28
CA PHE A 127 11.96 -14.83 1.56
C PHE A 127 12.64 -13.48 1.86
N LEU A 128 12.27 -12.43 1.12
CA LEU A 128 12.80 -11.09 1.36
C LEU A 128 12.22 -10.48 2.65
N ALA A 129 10.95 -10.68 2.91
CA ALA A 129 10.30 -10.20 4.13
C ALA A 129 10.96 -10.78 5.39
N GLU A 130 11.20 -12.09 5.43
CA GLU A 130 11.89 -12.76 6.55
C GLU A 130 13.32 -12.25 6.77
N LYS A 131 14.02 -11.92 5.68
CA LYS A 131 15.38 -11.37 5.77
C LYS A 131 15.38 -10.04 6.51
N PHE A 132 14.48 -9.11 6.12
CA PHE A 132 14.40 -7.79 6.75
C PHE A 132 13.82 -7.82 8.16
N GLU A 133 12.89 -8.74 8.46
CA GLU A 133 12.40 -8.95 9.84
C GLU A 133 13.49 -9.45 10.80
N LYS A 134 14.44 -10.23 10.31
CA LYS A 134 15.58 -10.71 11.11
C LYS A 134 16.66 -9.65 11.32
N GLU A 135 16.85 -8.76 10.36
CA GLU A 135 17.80 -7.64 10.48
C GLU A 135 17.31 -6.53 11.42
N ASN A 136 15.99 -6.36 11.58
CA ASN A 136 15.37 -5.33 12.43
C ASN A 136 15.09 -5.80 13.87
N LYS A 137 15.45 -7.02 14.24
CA LYS A 137 15.43 -7.53 15.63
C LYS A 137 16.81 -7.48 16.27
#